data_66050675abd165d5d0fe93cdc36d7a63
#
_entry.id   66050675abd165d5d0fe93cdc36d7a63
#
_cell.length_a   1.000
_cell.length_b   1.000
_cell.length_c   1.000
_cell.angle_alpha   90.00
_cell.angle_beta   90.00
_cell.angle_gamma   90.00
#
_symmetry.space_group_name_H-M   'P 1'
#
loop_
_entity.id
_entity.type
_entity.pdbx_description
1 polymer ?
#
loop_
_entity_poly.entity_id
_entity_poly.type
_entity_poly.pdbx_seq_one_letter_code
_entity_poly.pdbx_strand_id
1 'polypeptide(L)'
;MNKLVNIGYGNLVNTDKMIAVVSPDAAPVKRMIQSAKDSGTAIDGTCGRKTKAVIVMENGSIVLSALLPDTISNRVNNDISKGEEYES
;
A
#
# COMPACT_ATOMS: atom_id res chain seq x y z
N MET A 1 5.44 17.54 2.87
CA MET A 1 6.29 16.76 3.77
C MET A 1 6.02 15.28 3.63
N ASN A 2 7.09 14.50 3.57
CA ASN A 2 6.95 13.06 3.40
C ASN A 2 6.44 12.40 4.65
N LYS A 3 5.53 11.48 4.46
CA LYS A 3 5.03 10.65 5.54
C LYS A 3 5.15 9.21 5.16
N LEU A 4 5.55 8.39 6.12
CA LEU A 4 5.60 6.95 5.93
C LEU A 4 4.42 6.33 6.67
N VAL A 5 3.73 5.43 5.99
CA VAL A 5 2.61 4.71 6.59
C VAL A 5 2.97 3.24 6.68
N ASN A 6 2.65 2.62 7.80
CA ASN A 6 2.91 1.20 8.01
C ASN A 6 1.80 0.40 7.32
N ILE A 7 2.19 -0.45 6.38
CA ILE A 7 1.26 -1.29 5.64
C ILE A 7 1.31 -2.76 6.09
N GLY A 8 1.90 -2.99 7.26
CA GLY A 8 1.93 -4.31 7.86
C GLY A 8 3.32 -4.92 7.81
N TYR A 9 3.62 -5.72 8.82
CA TYR A 9 4.86 -6.51 8.91
C TYR A 9 6.12 -5.67 8.78
N GLY A 10 6.06 -4.44 9.32
CA GLY A 10 7.24 -3.58 9.34
C GLY A 10 7.53 -2.87 8.04
N ASN A 11 6.62 -2.94 7.08
CA ASN A 11 6.81 -2.28 5.79
C ASN A 11 6.22 -0.88 5.83
N LEU A 12 7.00 0.08 5.37
CA LEU A 12 6.58 1.48 5.36
C LEU A 12 6.58 1.97 3.92
N VAL A 13 5.57 2.77 3.59
CA VAL A 13 5.42 3.33 2.24
C VAL A 13 5.29 4.85 2.35
N ASN A 14 5.95 5.54 1.43
CA ASN A 14 5.89 7.00 1.37
C ASN A 14 4.56 7.43 0.78
N THR A 15 3.74 8.08 1.57
CA THR A 15 2.40 8.46 1.14
C THR A 15 2.40 9.51 0.04
N ASP A 16 3.47 10.29 -0.08
CA ASP A 16 3.58 11.27 -1.15
C ASP A 16 3.76 10.63 -2.52
N LYS A 17 4.20 9.37 -2.55
CA LYS A 17 4.44 8.66 -3.79
C LYS A 17 3.36 7.66 -4.12
N MET A 18 2.34 7.56 -3.29
CA MET A 18 1.21 6.66 -3.51
C MET A 18 0.19 7.33 -4.42
N ILE A 19 -0.30 6.59 -5.40
CA ILE A 19 -1.38 7.08 -6.27
C ILE A 19 -2.71 6.51 -5.85
N ALA A 20 -2.73 5.21 -5.56
CA ALA A 20 -3.99 4.52 -5.30
C ALA A 20 -3.76 3.30 -4.45
N VAL A 21 -4.79 2.91 -3.71
CA VAL A 21 -4.83 1.63 -2.99
C VAL A 21 -6.04 0.90 -3.50
N VAL A 22 -5.86 -0.27 -4.07
CA VAL A 22 -6.95 -0.99 -4.72
C VAL A 22 -7.05 -2.41 -4.20
N SER A 23 -8.22 -3.00 -4.39
CA SER A 23 -8.45 -4.39 -4.03
C SER A 23 -7.85 -5.32 -5.09
N PRO A 24 -7.23 -6.43 -4.69
CA PRO A 24 -6.67 -7.36 -5.67
C PRO A 24 -7.71 -8.24 -6.35
N ASP A 25 -8.98 -8.12 -6.00
CA ASP A 25 -10.00 -9.06 -6.48
C ASP A 25 -10.44 -8.80 -7.91
N ALA A 26 -10.28 -7.58 -8.41
CA ALA A 26 -10.71 -7.24 -9.76
C ALA A 26 -9.72 -7.80 -10.80
N ALA A 27 -10.26 -8.29 -11.93
CA ALA A 27 -9.43 -8.86 -12.96
C ALA A 27 -8.35 -7.92 -13.50
N PRO A 28 -8.64 -6.63 -13.73
CA PRO A 28 -7.58 -5.72 -14.19
C PRO A 28 -6.44 -5.60 -13.17
N VAL A 29 -6.77 -5.61 -11.87
CA VAL A 29 -5.75 -5.52 -10.84
C VAL A 29 -4.91 -6.78 -10.80
N LYS A 30 -5.53 -7.94 -10.96
CA LYS A 30 -4.78 -9.20 -11.01
C LYS A 30 -3.78 -9.21 -12.14
N ARG A 31 -4.17 -8.68 -13.30
CA ARG A 31 -3.26 -8.58 -14.45
C ARG A 31 -2.13 -7.62 -14.16
N MET A 32 -2.43 -6.51 -13.48
CA MET A 32 -1.43 -5.54 -13.10
C MET A 32 -0.40 -6.16 -12.15
N ILE A 33 -0.86 -6.96 -11.20
CA ILE A 33 0.04 -7.64 -10.26
C ILE A 33 0.95 -8.58 -11.02
N GLN A 34 0.40 -9.39 -11.93
CA GLN A 34 1.20 -10.35 -12.67
C GLN A 34 2.23 -9.65 -13.54
N SER A 35 1.81 -8.58 -14.20
CA SER A 35 2.71 -7.81 -15.05
C SER A 35 3.86 -7.22 -14.21
N ALA A 36 3.55 -6.70 -13.04
CA ALA A 36 4.57 -6.11 -12.16
C ALA A 36 5.52 -7.18 -11.64
N LYS A 37 5.02 -8.36 -11.32
CA LYS A 37 5.88 -9.46 -10.89
C LYS A 37 6.82 -9.87 -12.01
N ASP A 38 6.31 -9.94 -13.22
CA ASP A 38 7.11 -10.34 -14.37
C ASP A 38 8.21 -9.33 -14.69
N SER A 39 7.94 -8.06 -14.49
CA SER A 39 8.92 -7.01 -14.78
C SER A 39 9.75 -6.59 -13.57
N GLY A 40 9.56 -7.23 -12.42
CA GLY A 40 10.35 -6.96 -11.25
C GLY A 40 10.01 -5.67 -10.54
N THR A 41 8.81 -5.12 -10.77
CA THR A 41 8.39 -3.88 -10.15
C THR A 41 7.36 -4.08 -9.04
N ALA A 42 7.13 -5.32 -8.62
CA ALA A 42 6.24 -5.62 -7.51
C ALA A 42 7.05 -5.85 -6.24
N ILE A 43 6.66 -5.16 -5.18
CA ILE A 43 7.27 -5.33 -3.87
C ILE A 43 6.28 -6.07 -3.00
N ASP A 44 6.66 -7.24 -2.50
CA ASP A 44 5.76 -8.06 -1.70
C ASP A 44 5.94 -7.75 -0.22
N GLY A 45 4.97 -7.03 0.34
CA GLY A 45 4.97 -6.68 1.75
C GLY A 45 4.05 -7.56 2.59
N THR A 46 3.62 -8.71 2.06
CA THR A 46 2.63 -9.54 2.73
C THR A 46 3.22 -10.53 3.72
N CYS A 47 4.53 -10.71 3.68
CA CYS A 47 5.21 -11.66 4.58
C CYS A 47 4.60 -13.06 4.45
N GLY A 48 4.30 -13.48 3.22
CA GLY A 48 3.73 -14.79 2.95
C GLY A 48 2.24 -14.90 3.18
N ARG A 49 1.59 -13.79 3.56
CA ARG A 49 0.15 -13.79 3.78
C ARG A 49 -0.59 -13.45 2.50
N LYS A 50 -1.90 -13.65 2.53
CA LYS A 50 -2.72 -13.32 1.38
C LYS A 50 -2.69 -11.82 1.11
N THR A 51 -2.56 -11.46 -0.16
CA THR A 51 -2.63 -10.05 -0.56
C THR A 51 -4.06 -9.56 -0.42
N LYS A 52 -4.25 -8.49 0.33
CA LYS A 52 -5.57 -7.89 0.54
C LYS A 52 -5.66 -6.49 -0.04
N ALA A 53 -4.54 -5.88 -0.35
CA ALA A 53 -4.51 -4.55 -0.96
C ALA A 53 -3.30 -4.42 -1.86
N VAL A 54 -3.45 -3.63 -2.89
CA VAL A 54 -2.38 -3.32 -3.83
C VAL A 54 -2.21 -1.81 -3.85
N ILE A 55 -1.00 -1.36 -3.56
CA ILE A 55 -0.69 0.07 -3.53
C ILE A 55 0.05 0.41 -4.81
N VAL A 56 -0.52 1.33 -5.58
CA VAL A 56 0.09 1.78 -6.84
C VAL A 56 0.90 3.02 -6.55
N MET A 57 2.18 2.97 -6.93
CA MET A 57 3.10 4.07 -6.69
C MET A 57 3.23 4.92 -7.94
N GLU A 58 3.70 6.17 -7.76
CA GLU A 58 3.73 7.12 -8.87
C GLU A 58 4.70 6.70 -9.97
N ASN A 59 5.69 5.89 -9.65
CA ASN A 59 6.65 5.42 -10.67
C ASN A 59 6.19 4.13 -11.37
N GLY A 60 4.97 3.68 -11.11
CA GLY A 60 4.46 2.47 -11.73
C GLY A 60 4.73 1.19 -10.95
N SER A 61 5.52 1.26 -9.90
CA SER A 61 5.72 0.10 -9.03
C SER A 61 4.46 -0.18 -8.24
N ILE A 62 4.30 -1.43 -7.80
CA ILE A 62 3.20 -1.76 -6.91
C ILE A 62 3.74 -2.43 -5.67
N VAL A 63 3.02 -2.25 -4.57
CA VAL A 63 3.36 -2.86 -3.29
C VAL A 63 2.17 -3.69 -2.85
N LEU A 64 2.43 -4.95 -2.52
CA LEU A 64 1.38 -5.87 -2.07
C LEU A 64 1.33 -5.84 -0.56
N SER A 65 0.12 -5.72 -0.01
CA SER A 65 -0.07 -5.62 1.43
C SER A 65 -1.06 -6.68 1.91
N ALA A 66 -0.84 -7.18 3.11
CA ALA A 66 -1.76 -8.10 3.76
C ALA A 66 -2.85 -7.36 4.53
N LEU A 67 -2.84 -6.04 4.53
CA LEU A 67 -3.88 -5.24 5.17
C LEU A 67 -4.95 -4.90 4.16
N LEU A 68 -6.19 -4.73 4.65
CA LEU A 68 -7.29 -4.29 3.80
C LEU A 68 -7.08 -2.86 3.34
N PRO A 69 -7.62 -2.50 2.16
CA PRO A 69 -7.51 -1.11 1.69
C PRO A 69 -8.05 -0.09 2.70
N ASP A 70 -9.15 -0.43 3.36
CA ASP A 70 -9.72 0.47 4.35
C ASP A 70 -8.79 0.70 5.52
N THR A 71 -8.08 -0.35 5.94
CA THR A 71 -7.11 -0.24 7.02
C THR A 71 -5.99 0.71 6.63
N ILE A 72 -5.49 0.58 5.41
CA ILE A 72 -4.42 1.45 4.94
C ILE A 72 -4.92 2.89 4.84
N SER A 73 -6.10 3.07 4.28
CA SER A 73 -6.71 4.39 4.16
C SER A 73 -6.85 5.05 5.51
N ASN A 74 -7.32 4.29 6.50
CA ASN A 74 -7.49 4.83 7.85
C ASN A 74 -6.16 5.23 8.46
N ARG A 75 -5.11 4.44 8.22
CA ARG A 75 -3.80 4.77 8.76
C ARG A 75 -3.24 6.03 8.14
N VAL A 76 -3.39 6.19 6.84
CA VAL A 76 -2.93 7.41 6.17
C VAL A 76 -3.67 8.62 6.70
N ASN A 77 -4.99 8.53 6.77
CA ASN A 77 -5.80 9.66 7.21
C ASN A 77 -5.61 9.97 8.67
N ASN A 78 -5.52 8.94 9.49
CA ASN A 78 -5.36 9.14 10.92
C ASN A 78 -3.99 9.66 11.28
N ASP A 79 -2.95 9.23 10.56
CA ASP A 79 -1.62 9.76 10.78
C ASP A 79 -1.59 11.25 10.56
N ILE A 80 -2.26 11.70 9.51
CA ILE A 80 -2.34 13.13 9.24
C ILE A 80 -3.07 13.84 10.35
N SER A 81 -4.20 13.29 10.79
CA SER A 81 -4.97 13.88 11.86
C SER A 81 -4.23 13.85 13.18
N LYS A 82 -3.62 12.73 13.49
CA LYS A 82 -2.94 12.58 14.77
C LYS A 82 -1.69 13.40 14.86
N GLY A 83 -1.09 13.70 13.73
CA GLY A 83 0.03 14.60 13.74
C GLY A 83 -0.30 15.94 14.33
N GLU A 84 -1.58 16.25 14.35
CA GLU A 84 -2.05 17.48 14.96
C GLU A 84 -2.44 17.31 16.40
N GLU A 85 -2.88 16.10 16.73
CA GLU A 85 -3.41 15.87 18.04
C GLU A 85 -2.43 15.38 19.01
N TYR A 86 -1.61 14.59 18.69
CA TYR A 86 -1.01 13.88 19.57
C TYR A 86 -0.23 12.93 19.69
N GLU A 87 -0.76 12.61 19.80
CA GLU A 87 -0.68 11.89 19.83
C GLU A 87 -0.88 11.09 20.35
N SER A 88 -0.95 10.84 20.47
CA SER A 88 -1.26 10.08 21.20
C SER A 88 -1.13 9.14 21.07
#